data_d7e1f05c479b96169a490431aead8c0e
#
_entry.id   d7e1f05c479b96169a490431aead8c0e
#
_cell.length_a   1.000
_cell.length_b   1.000
_cell.length_c   1.000
_cell.angle_alpha   90.00
_cell.angle_beta   90.00
_cell.angle_gamma   90.00
#
_symmetry.space_group_name_H-M   'P 1'
#
loop_
_entity.id
_entity.type
_entity.pdbx_description
1 polymer ?
#
loop_
_entity_poly.entity_id
_entity_poly.type
_entity_poly.pdbx_seq_one_letter_code
_entity_poly.pdbx_strand_id
1 'polypeptide(L)'
;MNGLLGPMTRFAHTPRGNDPPRTNTAGQYMHIHILGICGTFMGGVAAIAREAGFRVTGCDANVYPPMSDQLRALGIDLIEGWDPEQLSLRPDVFVIGNVVRRGNPLMEAILNQGLPYVSGPQWLAE
;
A
#
# COMPACT_ATOMS: atom_id res chain seq x y z
N MET A 1 10.44 -18.68 3.64
CA MET A 1 10.04 -18.68 4.18
C MET A 1 9.84 -18.63 4.31
N ASN A 2 9.85 -18.46 3.96
CA ASN A 2 9.34 -18.41 4.41
C ASN A 2 9.13 -18.05 4.36
N GLY A 3 9.16 -17.89 3.86
CA GLY A 3 8.61 -17.71 4.10
C GLY A 3 8.34 -17.12 3.72
N LEU A 4 8.14 -17.03 3.13
CA LEU A 4 7.56 -16.74 3.11
C LEU A 4 7.03 -16.79 3.20
N LEU A 5 6.90 -16.97 3.01
CA LEU A 5 6.15 -16.98 3.47
C LEU A 5 6.03 -17.29 4.13
N GLY A 6 6.58 -16.92 3.77
CA GLY A 6 6.34 -17.32 5.09
C GLY A 6 4.87 -17.24 5.42
N PRO A 7 4.50 -17.73 6.54
CA PRO A 7 3.07 -17.75 6.80
C PRO A 7 2.46 -16.37 6.75
N MET A 8 1.25 -16.32 6.25
CA MET A 8 0.50 -15.08 6.17
C MET A 8 0.08 -14.57 7.53
N THR A 9 0.24 -15.37 8.56
CA THR A 9 -0.13 -14.98 9.91
C THR A 9 0.62 -13.73 10.39
N ARG A 10 1.68 -13.36 9.72
CA ARG A 10 2.41 -12.15 10.11
C ARG A 10 1.54 -10.90 10.08
N PHE A 11 0.48 -10.89 9.28
CA PHE A 11 -0.40 -9.74 9.23
C PHE A 11 -1.51 -9.80 10.27
N ALA A 12 -1.67 -10.93 10.94
CA ALA A 12 -2.60 -11.01 12.05
C ALA A 12 -2.02 -10.46 13.34
N HIS A 13 -0.72 -10.22 13.35
CA HIS A 13 -0.03 -9.69 14.53
C HIS A 13 -0.34 -8.20 14.70
N THR A 14 -0.72 -7.83 15.92
CA THR A 14 -0.96 -6.42 16.23
C THR A 14 0.37 -5.74 16.54
N PRO A 15 0.77 -4.73 15.77
CA PRO A 15 2.06 -4.08 16.01
C PRO A 15 2.12 -3.39 17.35
N ARG A 16 3.28 -3.36 17.93
CA ARG A 16 3.56 -2.62 19.16
C ARG A 16 4.68 -1.64 18.89
N GLY A 17 4.81 -0.66 19.76
CA GLY A 17 5.80 0.38 19.57
C GLY A 17 7.24 -0.12 19.49
N ASN A 18 7.52 -1.26 20.11
CA ASN A 18 8.88 -1.82 20.12
C ASN A 18 9.09 -2.93 19.12
N ASP A 19 8.08 -3.21 18.28
CA ASP A 19 8.25 -4.23 17.24
C ASP A 19 9.19 -3.70 16.16
N PRO A 20 10.02 -4.59 15.58
CA PRO A 20 10.87 -4.16 14.48
C PRO A 20 10.02 -3.83 13.25
N PRO A 21 10.49 -2.91 12.39
CA PRO A 21 9.77 -2.63 11.16
C PRO A 21 9.77 -3.84 10.24
N ARG A 22 8.76 -3.94 9.38
CA ARG A 22 8.66 -5.00 8.40
C ARG A 22 9.66 -4.75 7.29
N THR A 23 10.34 -5.82 6.88
CA THR A 23 11.33 -5.70 5.80
C THR A 23 11.09 -6.78 4.76
N ASN A 24 11.58 -6.53 3.56
CA ASN A 24 11.57 -7.53 2.49
C ASN A 24 12.85 -8.37 2.56
N THR A 25 13.01 -9.28 1.59
CA THR A 25 14.14 -10.21 1.61
C THR A 25 15.49 -9.52 1.47
N ALA A 26 15.50 -8.28 0.96
CA ALA A 26 16.76 -7.53 0.84
C ALA A 26 17.07 -6.74 2.11
N GLY A 27 16.27 -6.86 3.15
CA GLY A 27 16.47 -6.13 4.39
C GLY A 27 15.96 -4.71 4.37
N GLN A 28 15.33 -4.30 3.30
CA GLN A 28 14.71 -2.98 3.18
C GLN A 28 13.30 -3.03 3.75
N TYR A 29 12.79 -1.86 4.18
CA TYR A 29 11.41 -1.79 4.65
C TYR A 29 10.47 -2.22 3.52
N MET A 30 9.48 -3.03 3.88
CA MET A 30 8.46 -3.41 2.90
C MET A 30 7.74 -2.16 2.42
N HIS A 31 7.57 -2.08 1.11
CA HIS A 31 6.94 -0.94 0.47
C HIS A 31 5.60 -1.35 -0.12
N ILE A 32 4.54 -0.70 0.31
CA ILE A 32 3.23 -0.90 -0.31
C ILE A 32 2.82 0.38 -1.01
N HIS A 33 2.15 0.22 -2.14
CA HIS A 33 1.62 1.34 -2.91
C HIS A 33 0.11 1.17 -2.99
N ILE A 34 -0.62 2.17 -2.48
CA ILE A 34 -2.07 2.06 -2.30
C ILE A 34 -2.79 2.86 -3.37
N LEU A 35 -3.61 2.19 -4.17
CA LEU A 35 -4.44 2.84 -5.17
C LEU A 35 -5.77 3.24 -4.53
N GLY A 36 -6.14 4.50 -4.68
CA GLY A 36 -7.34 5.04 -4.04
C GLY A 36 -7.10 5.44 -2.60
N ILE A 37 -5.90 5.89 -2.29
CA ILE A 37 -5.44 6.09 -0.91
C ILE A 37 -6.20 7.20 -0.17
N CYS A 38 -6.78 8.15 -0.91
CA CYS A 38 -7.46 9.28 -0.27
C CYS A 38 -8.88 8.97 0.17
N GLY A 39 -9.37 7.75 -0.07
CA GLY A 39 -10.65 7.32 0.47
C GLY A 39 -10.55 7.10 1.97
N THR A 40 -11.67 7.25 2.66
CA THR A 40 -11.67 7.16 4.12
C THR A 40 -11.12 5.82 4.61
N PHE A 41 -11.62 4.72 4.03
CA PHE A 41 -11.15 3.40 4.43
C PHE A 41 -9.68 3.20 4.09
N MET A 42 -9.31 3.54 2.87
CA MET A 42 -7.94 3.29 2.41
C MET A 42 -6.94 4.21 3.10
N GLY A 43 -7.37 5.42 3.48
CA GLY A 43 -6.53 6.28 4.31
C GLY A 43 -6.24 5.64 5.65
N GLY A 44 -7.23 4.95 6.23
CA GLY A 44 -7.03 4.21 7.47
C GLY A 44 -6.06 3.05 7.29
N VAL A 45 -6.18 2.33 6.18
CA VAL A 45 -5.25 1.25 5.85
C VAL A 45 -3.82 1.78 5.77
N ALA A 46 -3.67 2.95 5.11
CA ALA A 46 -2.36 3.57 4.97
C ALA A 46 -1.76 3.93 6.33
N ALA A 47 -2.58 4.49 7.21
CA ALA A 47 -2.10 4.87 8.54
C ALA A 47 -1.67 3.64 9.35
N ILE A 48 -2.45 2.57 9.28
CA ILE A 48 -2.12 1.33 9.98
C ILE A 48 -0.81 0.76 9.45
N ALA A 49 -0.65 0.75 8.12
CA ALA A 49 0.56 0.22 7.50
C ALA A 49 1.79 1.04 7.90
N ARG A 50 1.64 2.36 7.89
CA ARG A 50 2.76 3.23 8.25
C ARG A 50 3.17 3.02 9.70
N GLU A 51 2.19 2.88 10.58
CA GLU A 51 2.45 2.63 11.99
C GLU A 51 3.10 1.28 12.21
N ALA A 52 2.81 0.32 11.35
CA ALA A 52 3.40 -1.02 11.44
C ALA A 52 4.82 -1.07 10.87
N GLY A 53 5.34 0.04 10.36
CA GLY A 53 6.72 0.09 9.87
C GLY A 53 6.88 -0.09 8.38
N PHE A 54 5.79 -0.11 7.62
CA PHE A 54 5.88 -0.20 6.17
C PHE A 54 6.22 1.15 5.56
N ARG A 55 6.93 1.12 4.44
CA ARG A 55 7.02 2.30 3.61
C ARG A 55 5.74 2.36 2.79
N VAL A 56 5.05 3.50 2.86
CA VAL A 56 3.75 3.63 2.19
C VAL A 56 3.80 4.77 1.20
N THR A 57 3.38 4.48 -0.01
CA THR A 57 3.11 5.49 -1.03
C THR A 57 1.72 5.21 -1.56
N GLY A 58 1.15 6.14 -2.31
CA GLY A 58 -0.17 5.91 -2.84
C GLY A 58 -0.57 6.92 -3.87
N CYS A 59 -1.70 6.65 -4.52
CA CYS A 59 -2.24 7.54 -5.54
C CYS A 59 -3.76 7.57 -5.47
N ASP A 60 -4.31 8.62 -6.05
CA ASP A 60 -5.75 8.76 -6.17
C ASP A 60 -6.04 9.73 -7.30
N ALA A 61 -7.29 9.73 -7.75
CA ALA A 61 -7.71 10.66 -8.78
C ALA A 61 -7.61 12.10 -8.29
N ASN A 62 -7.91 12.32 -6.99
CA ASN A 62 -7.91 13.65 -6.40
C ASN A 62 -7.11 13.62 -5.11
N VAL A 63 -6.10 14.46 -5.04
CA VAL A 63 -5.23 14.54 -3.86
C VAL A 63 -5.31 15.97 -3.33
N TYR A 64 -6.12 16.17 -2.28
CA TYR A 64 -6.31 17.49 -1.71
C TYR A 64 -6.65 17.40 -0.22
N PRO A 65 -6.50 18.53 0.52
CA PRO A 65 -6.80 18.53 1.94
C PRO A 65 -8.28 18.26 2.22
N PRO A 66 -8.61 17.76 3.43
CA PRO A 66 -7.69 17.53 4.54
C PRO A 66 -6.95 16.19 4.48
N MET A 67 -7.42 15.24 3.67
CA MET A 67 -6.83 13.90 3.67
C MET A 67 -5.37 13.90 3.23
N SER A 68 -5.05 14.69 2.19
CA SER A 68 -3.67 14.72 1.70
C SER A 68 -2.71 15.23 2.77
N ASP A 69 -3.14 16.24 3.54
CA ASP A 69 -2.29 16.76 4.61
C ASP A 69 -2.09 15.74 5.71
N GLN A 70 -3.15 15.00 6.06
CA GLN A 70 -3.06 13.98 7.10
C GLN A 70 -2.11 12.87 6.68
N LEU A 71 -2.20 12.42 5.45
CA LEU A 71 -1.35 11.33 4.96
C LEU A 71 0.10 11.79 4.86
N ARG A 72 0.33 13.00 4.37
CA ARG A 72 1.70 13.51 4.27
C ARG A 72 2.34 13.69 5.62
N ALA A 73 1.55 14.05 6.63
CA ALA A 73 2.06 14.18 7.98
C ALA A 73 2.55 12.86 8.55
N LEU A 74 2.07 11.75 8.00
CA LEU A 74 2.52 10.41 8.41
C LEU A 74 3.75 9.96 7.62
N GLY A 75 4.25 10.79 6.71
CA GLY A 75 5.39 10.42 5.89
C GLY A 75 5.03 9.64 4.65
N ILE A 76 3.79 9.74 4.20
CA ILE A 76 3.31 9.01 3.02
C ILE A 76 3.39 9.92 1.80
N ASP A 77 4.04 9.45 0.74
CA ASP A 77 4.14 10.19 -0.51
C ASP A 77 2.90 9.91 -1.36
N LEU A 78 2.32 10.98 -1.90
CA LEU A 78 1.08 10.89 -2.66
C LEU A 78 1.31 11.32 -4.11
N ILE A 79 0.66 10.61 -5.02
CA ILE A 79 0.70 10.91 -6.45
C ILE A 79 -0.73 11.11 -6.91
N GLU A 80 -0.97 12.18 -7.66
CA GLU A 80 -2.29 12.39 -8.24
C GLU A 80 -2.32 11.76 -9.62
N GLY A 81 -3.31 10.89 -9.84
CA GLY A 81 -3.49 10.24 -11.14
C GLY A 81 -3.17 8.76 -11.12
N TRP A 82 -3.37 8.16 -12.27
CA TRP A 82 -3.28 6.70 -12.46
C TRP A 82 -2.23 6.33 -13.50
N ASP A 83 -1.15 7.10 -13.58
CA ASP A 83 -0.12 6.88 -14.58
C ASP A 83 0.59 5.56 -14.33
N PRO A 84 0.68 4.69 -15.36
CA PRO A 84 1.41 3.43 -15.22
C PRO A 84 2.89 3.58 -14.88
N GLU A 85 3.46 4.76 -15.06
CA GLU A 85 4.84 4.99 -14.64
C GLU A 85 5.07 4.72 -13.17
N GLN A 86 4.00 4.73 -12.38
CA GLN A 86 4.09 4.41 -10.95
C GLN A 86 4.62 3.01 -10.70
N LEU A 87 4.57 2.12 -11.69
CA LEU A 87 5.14 0.79 -11.54
C LEU A 87 6.65 0.84 -11.30
N SER A 88 7.29 1.93 -11.70
CA SER A 88 8.73 2.08 -11.49
C SER A 88 9.10 2.27 -10.03
N LEU A 89 8.12 2.55 -9.17
CA LEU A 89 8.35 2.61 -7.73
C LEU A 89 8.69 1.24 -7.15
N ARG A 90 8.32 0.18 -7.86
CA ARG A 90 8.60 -1.21 -7.50
C ARG A 90 8.22 -1.54 -6.06
N PRO A 91 6.96 -1.30 -5.68
CA PRO A 91 6.53 -1.71 -4.34
C PRO A 91 6.50 -3.23 -4.23
N ASP A 92 6.55 -3.72 -3.01
CA ASP A 92 6.45 -5.16 -2.78
C ASP A 92 5.06 -5.69 -3.08
N VAL A 93 4.05 -4.83 -2.88
CA VAL A 93 2.67 -5.19 -3.19
C VAL A 93 1.87 -3.93 -3.45
N PHE A 94 0.89 -4.03 -4.36
CA PHE A 94 -0.08 -2.97 -4.60
C PHE A 94 -1.34 -3.30 -3.81
N VAL A 95 -1.86 -2.31 -3.07
CA VAL A 95 -3.10 -2.47 -2.31
C VAL A 95 -4.18 -1.66 -3.02
N ILE A 96 -5.27 -2.32 -3.39
CA ILE A 96 -6.26 -1.76 -4.30
C ILE A 96 -7.50 -1.35 -3.54
N GLY A 97 -7.88 -0.07 -3.67
CA GLY A 97 -9.09 0.44 -3.05
C GLY A 97 -10.33 0.17 -3.90
N ASN A 98 -11.50 0.31 -3.28
CA ASN A 98 -12.77 0.00 -3.93
C ASN A 98 -13.09 0.89 -5.12
N VAL A 99 -12.51 2.09 -5.16
CA VAL A 99 -12.81 3.02 -6.27
C VAL A 99 -12.09 2.62 -7.56
N VAL A 100 -11.12 1.73 -7.46
CA VAL A 100 -10.33 1.32 -8.61
C VAL A 100 -11.07 0.22 -9.36
N ARG A 101 -11.29 0.41 -10.66
CA ARG A 101 -12.07 -0.51 -11.48
C ARG A 101 -11.27 -1.00 -12.65
N ARG A 102 -11.77 -2.07 -13.29
CA ARG A 102 -11.20 -2.52 -14.54
C ARG A 102 -11.23 -1.38 -15.55
N GLY A 103 -10.19 -1.28 -16.34
CA GLY A 103 -10.02 -0.17 -17.27
C GLY A 103 -9.21 0.98 -16.71
N ASN A 104 -8.98 1.02 -15.40
CA ASN A 104 -8.09 2.01 -14.81
C ASN A 104 -6.68 1.76 -15.33
N PRO A 105 -6.00 2.78 -15.90
CA PRO A 105 -4.71 2.55 -16.57
C PRO A 105 -3.67 1.88 -15.68
N LEU A 106 -3.55 2.32 -14.44
CA LEU A 106 -2.56 1.76 -13.53
C LEU A 106 -2.94 0.32 -13.16
N MET A 107 -4.22 0.08 -12.88
CA MET A 107 -4.68 -1.25 -12.53
C MET A 107 -4.43 -2.23 -13.68
N GLU A 108 -4.73 -1.79 -14.91
CA GLU A 108 -4.51 -2.66 -16.06
C GLU A 108 -3.03 -2.97 -16.27
N ALA A 109 -2.16 -2.00 -16.00
CA ALA A 109 -0.73 -2.24 -16.09
C ALA A 109 -0.26 -3.26 -15.05
N ILE A 110 -0.79 -3.18 -13.84
CA ILE A 110 -0.46 -4.14 -12.79
C ILE A 110 -0.88 -5.55 -13.22
N LEU A 111 -2.09 -5.68 -13.75
CA LEU A 111 -2.60 -6.97 -14.19
C LEU A 111 -1.80 -7.52 -15.37
N ASN A 112 -1.47 -6.66 -16.32
CA ASN A 112 -0.74 -7.08 -17.52
C ASN A 112 0.65 -7.59 -17.20
N GLN A 113 1.27 -7.03 -16.18
CA GLN A 113 2.63 -7.44 -15.81
C GLN A 113 2.65 -8.51 -14.72
N GLY A 114 1.47 -8.92 -14.24
CA GLY A 114 1.39 -9.99 -13.25
C GLY A 114 2.01 -9.62 -11.91
N LEU A 115 1.92 -8.34 -11.53
CA LEU A 115 2.53 -7.88 -10.28
C LEU A 115 1.64 -8.22 -9.09
N PRO A 116 2.23 -8.40 -7.90
CA PRO A 116 1.44 -8.75 -6.71
C PRO A 116 0.50 -7.62 -6.31
N TYR A 117 -0.76 -7.97 -6.05
CA TYR A 117 -1.73 -7.01 -5.55
C TYR A 117 -2.75 -7.69 -4.64
N VAL A 118 -3.32 -6.91 -3.72
CA VAL A 118 -4.40 -7.38 -2.84
C VAL A 118 -5.38 -6.22 -2.64
N SER A 119 -6.59 -6.54 -2.21
CA SER A 119 -7.53 -5.48 -1.82
C SER A 119 -7.17 -4.94 -0.45
N GLY A 120 -7.71 -3.75 -0.12
CA GLY A 120 -7.50 -3.17 1.20
C GLY A 120 -7.97 -4.08 2.32
N PRO A 121 -9.24 -4.56 2.27
CA PRO A 121 -9.71 -5.49 3.31
C PRO A 121 -8.87 -6.76 3.42
N GLN A 122 -8.44 -7.30 2.29
CA GLN A 122 -7.63 -8.51 2.30
C GLN A 122 -6.27 -8.25 2.95
N TRP A 123 -5.68 -7.10 2.69
CA TRP A 123 -4.41 -6.76 3.30
C TRP A 123 -4.53 -6.68 4.82
N LEU A 124 -5.62 -6.07 5.32
CA LEU A 124 -5.85 -5.97 6.75
C LEU A 124 -6.06 -7.31 7.42
N ALA A 125 -6.69 -8.25 6.71
CA ALA A 125 -7.00 -9.57 7.26
C ALA A 125 -5.78 -10.46 7.39
N GLU A 126 -4.73 -10.13 6.69
CA GLU A 126 -3.48 -10.91 6.75
C GLU A 126 -2.51 -10.29 7.73
#